data_593f145d1f0dd8bfd8f5dd874ee0cf5b
#
_entry.id   593f145d1f0dd8bfd8f5dd874ee0cf5b
#
_cell.length_a   1.000
_cell.length_b   1.000
_cell.length_c   1.000
_cell.angle_alpha   90.00
_cell.angle_beta   90.00
_cell.angle_gamma   90.00
#
_symmetry.space_group_name_H-M   'P 1'
#
loop_
_entity.id
_entity.type
_entity.pdbx_description
1 polymer ?
#
loop_
_entity_poly.entity_id
_entity_poly.type
_entity_poly.pdbx_seq_one_letter_code
_entity_poly.pdbx_strand_id
1 'polypeptide(L)'
;MTINVRKANQKEIVSIVKMNIALAFETESLILDDKVVSLGVANCLNDSAKGSYFLAEYEKSTIGQVMVTYEWSDWRNGWIWWIQSVYVEPSFRGKGVFKSLFNHVEMLALAQLDVVIIRLYVEIHNLPAKEVYQKVGMQHAGYEVFEKSCKPQPNAKTNNS
;
A
#
# COMPACT_ATOMS: atom_id res chain seq x y z
N MET A 1 22.12 -8.11 -2.04
CA MET A 1 20.75 -8.60 -2.38
C MET A 1 20.20 -7.70 -3.48
N THR A 2 19.92 -8.27 -4.65
CA THR A 2 19.30 -7.51 -5.76
C THR A 2 17.80 -7.73 -5.71
N ILE A 3 17.04 -6.64 -5.45
CA ILE A 3 15.57 -6.67 -5.38
C ILE A 3 15.04 -6.19 -6.72
N ASN A 4 14.19 -7.01 -7.35
CA ASN A 4 13.44 -6.63 -8.53
C ASN A 4 12.05 -6.17 -8.15
N VAL A 5 11.57 -5.04 -8.71
CA VAL A 5 10.21 -4.56 -8.49
C VAL A 5 9.46 -4.55 -9.80
N ARG A 6 8.26 -5.11 -9.81
CA ARG A 6 7.39 -5.17 -10.98
C ARG A 6 5.92 -4.99 -10.64
N LYS A 7 5.13 -4.62 -11.64
CA LYS A 7 3.66 -4.62 -11.51
C LYS A 7 3.13 -6.04 -11.34
N ALA A 8 2.19 -6.21 -10.42
CA ALA A 8 1.48 -7.47 -10.21
C ALA A 8 0.44 -7.74 -11.31
N ASN A 9 0.09 -9.00 -11.46
CA ASN A 9 -0.99 -9.46 -12.34
C ASN A 9 -1.87 -10.49 -11.61
N GLN A 10 -2.86 -11.08 -12.29
CA GLN A 10 -3.85 -12.00 -11.71
C GLN A 10 -3.26 -13.26 -11.05
N LYS A 11 -2.06 -13.68 -11.43
CA LYS A 11 -1.40 -14.87 -10.86
C LYS A 11 -0.96 -14.66 -9.41
N GLU A 12 -0.81 -13.41 -9.00
CA GLU A 12 -0.34 -13.03 -7.67
C GLU A 12 -1.46 -12.80 -6.64
N ILE A 13 -2.73 -13.00 -6.98
CA ILE A 13 -3.87 -12.77 -6.06
C ILE A 13 -3.62 -13.44 -4.70
N VAL A 14 -3.24 -14.71 -4.69
CA VAL A 14 -3.07 -15.48 -3.44
C VAL A 14 -1.94 -14.90 -2.58
N SER A 15 -0.83 -14.52 -3.16
CA SER A 15 0.29 -13.94 -2.40
C SER A 15 -0.05 -12.54 -1.88
N ILE A 16 -0.73 -11.70 -2.67
CA ILE A 16 -1.18 -10.36 -2.25
C ILE A 16 -2.19 -10.46 -1.11
N VAL A 17 -3.16 -11.37 -1.20
CA VAL A 17 -4.17 -11.61 -0.16
C VAL A 17 -3.49 -12.00 1.16
N LYS A 18 -2.55 -12.95 1.13
CA LYS A 18 -1.79 -13.36 2.32
C LYS A 18 -1.06 -12.18 2.96
N MET A 19 -0.40 -11.36 2.16
CA MET A 19 0.31 -10.18 2.67
C MET A 19 -0.64 -9.12 3.24
N ASN A 20 -1.83 -8.91 2.64
CA ASN A 20 -2.83 -8.00 3.18
C ASN A 20 -3.40 -8.49 4.52
N ILE A 21 -3.68 -9.80 4.66
CA ILE A 21 -4.14 -10.40 5.91
C ILE A 21 -3.07 -10.27 6.99
N ALA A 22 -1.81 -10.56 6.67
CA ALA A 22 -0.70 -10.41 7.60
C ALA A 22 -0.52 -8.94 8.03
N LEU A 23 -0.58 -8.00 7.09
CA LEU A 23 -0.48 -6.56 7.35
C LEU A 23 -1.55 -6.11 8.34
N ALA A 24 -2.83 -6.42 8.09
CA ALA A 24 -3.94 -6.00 8.94
C ALA A 24 -3.84 -6.58 10.35
N PHE A 25 -3.43 -7.83 10.46
CA PHE A 25 -3.21 -8.47 11.75
C PHE A 25 -2.05 -7.83 12.53
N GLU A 26 -0.92 -7.59 11.87
CA GLU A 26 0.28 -7.03 12.53
C GLU A 26 0.09 -5.57 12.95
N THR A 27 -0.57 -4.75 12.12
CA THR A 27 -0.67 -3.31 12.37
C THR A 27 -1.90 -2.91 13.19
N GLU A 28 -2.97 -3.68 13.11
CA GLU A 28 -4.26 -3.30 13.67
C GLU A 28 -4.93 -4.39 14.50
N SER A 29 -4.30 -5.57 14.63
CA SER A 29 -4.91 -6.77 15.24
C SER A 29 -6.26 -7.14 14.61
N LEU A 30 -6.43 -6.81 13.33
CA LEU A 30 -7.66 -7.01 12.58
C LEU A 30 -7.60 -8.31 11.79
N ILE A 31 -8.62 -9.15 11.99
CA ILE A 31 -8.81 -10.39 11.21
C ILE A 31 -9.68 -10.06 10.03
N LEU A 32 -9.12 -10.09 8.83
CA LEU A 32 -9.85 -9.82 7.60
C LEU A 32 -10.63 -11.05 7.14
N ASP A 33 -11.80 -10.81 6.53
CA ASP A 33 -12.54 -11.86 5.81
C ASP A 33 -11.82 -12.21 4.50
N ASP A 34 -11.35 -13.45 4.39
CA ASP A 34 -10.55 -13.92 3.25
C ASP A 34 -11.29 -13.77 1.91
N LYS A 35 -12.60 -14.01 1.87
CA LYS A 35 -13.40 -13.86 0.65
C LYS A 35 -13.48 -12.40 0.20
N VAL A 36 -13.69 -11.50 1.15
CA VAL A 36 -13.79 -10.06 0.87
C VAL A 36 -12.45 -9.54 0.36
N VAL A 37 -11.34 -9.90 1.01
CA VAL A 37 -10.00 -9.48 0.59
C VAL A 37 -9.65 -10.06 -0.77
N SER A 38 -9.93 -11.33 -1.00
CA SER A 38 -9.67 -11.99 -2.29
C SER A 38 -10.42 -11.32 -3.44
N LEU A 39 -11.70 -10.99 -3.25
CA LEU A 39 -12.48 -10.24 -4.23
C LEU A 39 -11.95 -8.82 -4.43
N GLY A 40 -11.57 -8.14 -3.35
CA GLY A 40 -11.01 -6.79 -3.41
C GLY A 40 -9.71 -6.73 -4.21
N VAL A 41 -8.79 -7.66 -3.96
CA VAL A 41 -7.53 -7.79 -4.70
C VAL A 41 -7.79 -8.12 -6.17
N ALA A 42 -8.65 -9.12 -6.46
CA ALA A 42 -8.99 -9.50 -7.82
C ALA A 42 -9.60 -8.33 -8.61
N ASN A 43 -10.53 -7.58 -8.02
CA ASN A 43 -11.16 -6.42 -8.64
C ASN A 43 -10.15 -5.28 -8.90
N CYS A 44 -9.18 -5.07 -8.01
CA CYS A 44 -8.12 -4.09 -8.22
C CYS A 44 -7.19 -4.51 -9.38
N LEU A 45 -6.79 -5.78 -9.44
CA LEU A 45 -5.91 -6.28 -10.50
C LEU A 45 -6.59 -6.32 -11.89
N ASN A 46 -7.94 -6.38 -11.93
CA ASN A 46 -8.74 -6.35 -13.16
C ASN A 46 -9.03 -4.94 -13.67
N ASP A 47 -8.89 -3.93 -12.83
CA ASP A 47 -9.29 -2.57 -13.16
C ASP A 47 -8.26 -1.56 -12.62
N SER A 48 -7.42 -1.06 -13.50
CA SER A 48 -6.36 -0.11 -13.14
C SER A 48 -6.87 1.23 -12.59
N ALA A 49 -8.14 1.57 -12.79
CA ALA A 49 -8.75 2.74 -12.17
C ALA A 49 -8.92 2.60 -10.66
N LYS A 50 -9.02 1.36 -10.15
CA LYS A 50 -9.08 1.07 -8.72
C LYS A 50 -7.71 1.13 -8.03
N GLY A 51 -6.64 0.90 -8.77
CA GLY A 51 -5.28 0.92 -8.28
C GLY A 51 -4.35 -0.04 -9.01
N SER A 52 -3.12 -0.07 -8.57
CA SER A 52 -2.10 -0.98 -9.07
C SER A 52 -1.27 -1.55 -7.92
N TYR A 53 -1.01 -2.84 -7.94
CA TYR A 53 -0.05 -3.48 -7.04
C TYR A 53 1.32 -3.61 -7.69
N PHE A 54 2.36 -3.37 -6.90
CA PHE A 54 3.74 -3.64 -7.25
C PHE A 54 4.35 -4.60 -6.23
N LEU A 55 5.12 -5.56 -6.71
CA LEU A 55 5.73 -6.60 -5.90
C LEU A 55 7.25 -6.48 -5.94
N ALA A 56 7.86 -6.62 -4.78
CA ALA A 56 9.31 -6.79 -4.66
C ALA A 56 9.63 -8.28 -4.66
N GLU A 57 10.59 -8.67 -5.48
CA GLU A 57 11.03 -10.06 -5.63
C GLU A 57 12.53 -10.20 -5.34
N TYR A 58 12.88 -11.29 -4.69
CA TYR A 58 14.24 -11.76 -4.50
C TYR A 58 14.28 -13.26 -4.74
N GLU A 59 15.22 -13.72 -5.58
CA GLU A 59 15.37 -15.14 -5.94
C GLU A 59 14.04 -15.82 -6.36
N LYS A 60 13.24 -15.13 -7.18
CA LYS A 60 11.92 -15.58 -7.67
C LYS A 60 10.82 -15.65 -6.59
N SER A 61 11.10 -15.24 -5.36
CA SER A 61 10.13 -15.19 -4.28
C SER A 61 9.62 -13.76 -4.10
N THR A 62 8.31 -13.59 -3.93
CA THR A 62 7.73 -12.30 -3.54
C THR A 62 8.04 -12.05 -2.07
N ILE A 63 8.71 -10.93 -1.79
CA ILE A 63 9.18 -10.56 -0.45
C ILE A 63 8.55 -9.27 0.09
N GLY A 64 7.69 -8.64 -0.69
CA GLY A 64 6.95 -7.46 -0.27
C GLY A 64 6.07 -6.91 -1.38
N GLN A 65 5.19 -6.02 -0.99
CA GLN A 65 4.21 -5.39 -1.88
C GLN A 65 3.96 -3.94 -1.52
N VAL A 66 3.41 -3.20 -2.48
CA VAL A 66 2.78 -1.90 -2.31
C VAL A 66 1.59 -1.79 -3.26
N MET A 67 0.51 -1.17 -2.81
CA MET A 67 -0.62 -0.77 -3.66
C MET A 67 -0.57 0.74 -3.88
N VAL A 68 -0.90 1.20 -5.07
CA VAL A 68 -1.08 2.62 -5.41
C VAL A 68 -2.51 2.83 -5.86
N THR A 69 -3.18 3.82 -5.27
CA THR A 69 -4.49 4.33 -5.71
C THR A 69 -4.37 5.80 -6.11
N TYR A 70 -5.40 6.37 -6.71
CA TYR A 70 -5.32 7.65 -7.38
C TYR A 70 -6.40 8.60 -6.90
N GLU A 71 -6.01 9.86 -6.64
CA GLU A 71 -6.91 10.96 -6.31
C GLU A 71 -6.63 12.12 -7.25
N TRP A 72 -7.67 12.66 -7.88
CA TRP A 72 -7.53 13.89 -8.64
C TRP A 72 -7.57 15.11 -7.72
N SER A 73 -6.63 16.02 -7.88
CA SER A 73 -6.59 17.29 -7.17
C SER A 73 -6.93 18.45 -8.14
N ASP A 74 -8.12 19.00 -8.00
CA ASP A 74 -8.55 20.18 -8.73
C ASP A 74 -7.70 21.41 -8.39
N TRP A 75 -7.28 21.55 -7.14
CA TRP A 75 -6.41 22.66 -6.72
C TRP A 75 -5.03 22.62 -7.34
N ARG A 76 -4.55 21.44 -7.73
CA ARG A 76 -3.21 21.23 -8.31
C ARG A 76 -3.25 20.89 -9.78
N ASN A 77 -4.46 20.70 -10.34
CA ASN A 77 -4.65 20.19 -11.69
C ASN A 77 -3.77 18.98 -11.98
N GLY A 78 -3.81 17.99 -11.07
CA GLY A 78 -2.93 16.83 -11.17
C GLY A 78 -3.33 15.69 -10.23
N TRP A 79 -2.71 14.55 -10.47
CA TRP A 79 -2.95 13.34 -9.70
C TRP A 79 -2.13 13.31 -8.41
N ILE A 80 -2.77 12.84 -7.35
CA ILE A 80 -2.12 12.42 -6.11
C ILE A 80 -2.14 10.89 -6.10
N TRP A 81 -0.96 10.29 -5.99
CA TRP A 81 -0.85 8.85 -5.84
C TRP A 81 -0.79 8.48 -4.37
N TRP A 82 -1.69 7.60 -3.95
CA TRP A 82 -1.75 7.11 -2.59
C TRP A 82 -1.10 5.74 -2.47
N ILE A 83 -0.07 5.64 -1.66
CA ILE A 83 0.56 4.37 -1.28
C ILE A 83 -0.27 3.71 -0.18
N GLN A 84 -0.67 2.47 -0.42
CA GLN A 84 -1.47 1.65 0.48
C GLN A 84 -0.93 0.23 0.54
N SER A 85 -1.42 -0.57 1.50
CA SER A 85 -1.14 -2.01 1.62
C SER A 85 0.36 -2.35 1.53
N VAL A 86 1.19 -1.52 2.17
CA VAL A 86 2.64 -1.75 2.22
C VAL A 86 2.93 -2.91 3.17
N TYR A 87 3.54 -3.96 2.62
CA TYR A 87 3.98 -5.09 3.42
C TYR A 87 5.38 -5.55 2.97
N VAL A 88 6.18 -5.93 3.93
CA VAL A 88 7.49 -6.58 3.70
C VAL A 88 7.55 -7.81 4.59
N GLU A 89 7.89 -8.95 3.99
CA GLU A 89 8.09 -10.20 4.73
C GLU A 89 9.05 -9.99 5.91
N PRO A 90 8.73 -10.48 7.12
CA PRO A 90 9.51 -10.21 8.34
C PRO A 90 11.00 -10.49 8.19
N SER A 91 11.37 -11.59 7.53
CA SER A 91 12.77 -11.98 7.30
C SER A 91 13.53 -11.04 6.35
N PHE A 92 12.84 -10.17 5.63
CA PHE A 92 13.41 -9.21 4.67
C PHE A 92 13.31 -7.75 5.13
N ARG A 93 12.76 -7.49 6.31
CA ARG A 93 12.71 -6.14 6.89
C ARG A 93 14.12 -5.64 7.21
N GLY A 94 14.30 -4.31 7.15
CA GLY A 94 15.62 -3.68 7.35
C GLY A 94 16.62 -3.87 6.20
N LYS A 95 16.24 -4.58 5.12
CA LYS A 95 17.11 -4.88 3.97
C LYS A 95 16.82 -4.03 2.73
N GLY A 96 16.11 -2.91 2.88
CA GLY A 96 15.85 -1.96 1.79
C GLY A 96 14.67 -2.30 0.88
N VAL A 97 13.85 -3.32 1.20
CA VAL A 97 12.72 -3.75 0.35
C VAL A 97 11.71 -2.63 0.17
N PHE A 98 11.28 -1.97 1.27
CA PHE A 98 10.37 -0.82 1.16
C PHE A 98 10.97 0.31 0.31
N LYS A 99 12.25 0.63 0.50
CA LYS A 99 12.92 1.66 -0.29
C LYS A 99 12.90 1.32 -1.80
N SER A 100 13.10 0.06 -2.14
CA SER A 100 13.03 -0.39 -3.55
C SER A 100 11.62 -0.25 -4.12
N LEU A 101 10.59 -0.62 -3.35
CA LEU A 101 9.18 -0.44 -3.73
C LEU A 101 8.84 1.05 -3.90
N PHE A 102 9.22 1.88 -2.93
CA PHE A 102 8.97 3.31 -2.97
C PHE A 102 9.65 3.98 -4.16
N ASN A 103 10.94 3.73 -4.35
CA ASN A 103 11.71 4.29 -5.48
C ASN A 103 11.10 3.90 -6.83
N HIS A 104 10.57 2.67 -6.96
CA HIS A 104 9.90 2.23 -8.18
C HIS A 104 8.62 3.02 -8.44
N VAL A 105 7.79 3.21 -7.41
CA VAL A 105 6.56 4.02 -7.50
C VAL A 105 6.90 5.49 -7.80
N GLU A 106 7.91 6.05 -7.12
CA GLU A 106 8.36 7.43 -7.34
C GLU A 106 8.88 7.63 -8.76
N MET A 107 9.67 6.71 -9.29
CA MET A 107 10.15 6.74 -10.68
C MET A 107 8.98 6.74 -11.67
N LEU A 108 7.96 5.91 -11.44
CA LEU A 108 6.75 5.88 -12.28
C LEU A 108 5.95 7.17 -12.18
N ALA A 109 5.82 7.74 -10.99
CA ALA A 109 5.12 9.00 -10.76
C ALA A 109 5.83 10.16 -11.46
N LEU A 110 7.15 10.25 -11.33
CA LEU A 110 7.96 11.28 -12.00
C LEU A 110 7.94 11.19 -13.53
N ALA A 111 7.70 10.00 -14.08
CA ALA A 111 7.55 9.80 -15.52
C ALA A 111 6.18 10.28 -16.06
N GLN A 112 5.20 10.57 -15.18
CA GLN A 112 3.90 11.14 -15.55
C GLN A 112 3.94 12.67 -15.41
N LEU A 113 3.46 13.39 -16.41
CA LEU A 113 3.49 14.86 -16.39
C LEU A 113 2.49 15.49 -15.40
N ASP A 114 1.47 14.73 -15.03
CA ASP A 114 0.33 15.19 -14.23
C ASP A 114 0.25 14.55 -12.84
N VAL A 115 1.25 13.76 -12.43
CA VAL A 115 1.35 13.27 -11.04
C VAL A 115 2.14 14.30 -10.22
N VAL A 116 1.49 14.89 -9.24
CA VAL A 116 2.02 16.04 -8.49
C VAL A 116 2.43 15.71 -7.05
N ILE A 117 1.87 14.65 -6.45
CA ILE A 117 2.15 14.26 -5.06
C ILE A 117 2.08 12.73 -4.93
N ILE A 118 2.92 12.19 -4.05
CA ILE A 118 2.77 10.84 -3.49
C ILE A 118 2.39 11.01 -2.01
N ARG A 119 1.32 10.32 -1.58
CA ARG A 119 0.83 10.32 -0.19
C ARG A 119 0.71 8.90 0.37
N LEU A 120 0.66 8.79 1.69
CA LEU A 120 0.29 7.56 2.38
C LEU A 120 -0.40 7.88 3.71
N TYR A 121 -1.14 6.90 4.23
CA TYR A 121 -1.59 6.88 5.61
C TYR A 121 -0.60 6.12 6.49
N VAL A 122 -0.43 6.58 7.71
CA VAL A 122 0.31 5.87 8.74
C VAL A 122 -0.46 5.96 10.05
N GLU A 123 -0.57 4.84 10.76
CA GLU A 123 -1.14 4.84 12.09
C GLU A 123 -0.33 5.77 13.01
N ILE A 124 -1.03 6.58 13.85
CA ILE A 124 -0.41 7.70 14.56
C ILE A 124 0.70 7.30 15.55
N HIS A 125 0.64 6.08 16.07
CA HIS A 125 1.64 5.54 17.00
C HIS A 125 2.71 4.66 16.32
N ASN A 126 2.61 4.44 14.99
CA ASN A 126 3.59 3.65 14.24
C ASN A 126 4.86 4.46 13.96
N LEU A 127 5.62 4.75 15.01
CA LEU A 127 6.86 5.51 14.93
C LEU A 127 7.91 4.88 14.00
N PRO A 128 8.13 3.55 14.02
CA PRO A 128 9.08 2.93 13.10
C PRO A 128 8.76 3.17 11.64
N ALA A 129 7.49 3.09 11.25
CA ALA A 129 7.08 3.39 9.87
C ALA A 129 7.31 4.86 9.51
N LYS A 130 6.97 5.79 10.41
CA LYS A 130 7.21 7.23 10.21
C LYS A 130 8.69 7.54 9.94
N GLU A 131 9.60 6.93 10.70
CA GLU A 131 11.05 7.09 10.45
C GLU A 131 11.47 6.59 9.07
N VAL A 132 10.91 5.46 8.62
CA VAL A 132 11.18 4.92 7.28
C VAL A 132 10.69 5.88 6.19
N TYR A 133 9.49 6.46 6.36
CA TYR A 133 8.93 7.41 5.39
C TYR A 133 9.74 8.71 5.33
N GLN A 134 10.20 9.22 6.47
CA GLN A 134 11.07 10.39 6.51
C GLN A 134 12.41 10.13 5.78
N LYS A 135 12.99 8.93 5.91
CA LYS A 135 14.22 8.54 5.21
C LYS A 135 14.10 8.50 3.68
N VAL A 136 12.89 8.37 3.14
CA VAL A 136 12.60 8.48 1.70
C VAL A 136 12.09 9.86 1.31
N GLY A 137 12.22 10.86 2.19
CA GLY A 137 11.90 12.26 1.90
C GLY A 137 10.45 12.67 2.12
N MET A 138 9.60 11.80 2.67
CA MET A 138 8.22 12.16 2.98
C MET A 138 8.14 13.02 4.24
N GLN A 139 7.14 13.92 4.28
CA GLN A 139 6.87 14.82 5.39
C GLN A 139 5.40 14.71 5.83
N HIS A 140 5.13 15.04 7.09
CA HIS A 140 3.77 15.10 7.59
C HIS A 140 2.96 16.18 6.87
N ALA A 141 1.82 15.79 6.30
CA ALA A 141 1.03 16.67 5.44
C ALA A 141 0.07 17.61 6.20
N GLY A 142 -0.08 17.45 7.52
CA GLY A 142 -0.95 18.29 8.35
C GLY A 142 -2.43 17.97 8.25
N TYR A 143 -2.82 16.81 7.72
CA TYR A 143 -4.21 16.35 7.61
C TYR A 143 -4.51 15.22 8.58
N GLU A 144 -5.74 15.18 9.06
CA GLU A 144 -6.32 14.06 9.80
C GLU A 144 -7.38 13.38 8.92
N VAL A 145 -7.66 12.11 9.19
CA VAL A 145 -8.65 11.33 8.46
C VAL A 145 -9.90 11.19 9.31
N PHE A 146 -11.06 11.56 8.74
CA PHE A 146 -12.38 11.31 9.31
C PHE A 146 -13.10 10.32 8.39
N GLU A 147 -13.79 9.32 8.97
CA GLU A 147 -14.56 8.35 8.21
C GLU A 147 -15.95 8.13 8.78
N LYS A 148 -16.89 7.79 7.90
CA LYS A 148 -18.24 7.34 8.25
C LYS A 148 -18.63 6.18 7.37
N SER A 149 -18.97 5.05 7.99
CA SER A 149 -19.44 3.88 7.24
C SER A 149 -20.80 4.14 6.59
N CYS A 150 -20.91 3.89 5.30
CA CYS A 150 -22.15 3.99 4.54
C CYS A 150 -22.93 2.66 4.47
N LYS A 151 -22.25 1.54 4.74
CA LYS A 151 -22.81 0.17 4.76
C LYS A 151 -22.11 -0.64 5.85
N PRO A 152 -22.73 -1.73 6.35
CA PRO A 152 -22.02 -2.66 7.24
C PRO A 152 -20.69 -3.08 6.63
N GLN A 153 -19.60 -3.02 7.42
CA GLN A 153 -18.26 -3.36 6.98
C GLN A 153 -17.87 -4.75 7.53
N PRO A 154 -17.59 -5.74 6.68
CA PRO A 154 -17.25 -7.08 7.13
C PRO A 154 -15.93 -7.13 7.91
N ASN A 155 -15.06 -6.16 7.69
CA ASN A 155 -13.75 -6.03 8.33
C ASN A 155 -13.67 -4.83 9.28
N ALA A 156 -14.81 -4.30 9.75
CA ALA A 156 -14.81 -3.18 10.70
C ALA A 156 -14.22 -3.62 12.04
N LYS A 157 -13.42 -2.74 12.66
CA LYS A 157 -13.04 -2.91 14.06
C LYS A 157 -14.30 -2.93 14.91
N THR A 158 -14.48 -3.97 15.71
CA THR A 158 -15.46 -3.92 16.79
C THR A 158 -14.93 -2.92 17.81
N ASN A 159 -15.52 -1.72 17.86
CA ASN A 159 -15.31 -0.80 18.96
C ASN A 159 -15.88 -1.47 20.22
N ASN A 160 -15.06 -2.25 20.91
CA ASN A 160 -15.34 -2.59 22.28
C ASN A 160 -15.05 -1.32 23.10
N SER A 161 -16.15 -0.71 23.51
CA SER A 161 -16.22 0.41 24.48
C SER A 161 -15.50 0.05 25.77
#